data_f485816be96111de43af613b274d5b67
#
_entry.id   f485816be96111de43af613b274d5b67
#
_cell.length_a   1.000
_cell.length_b   1.000
_cell.length_c   1.000
_cell.angle_alpha   90.00
_cell.angle_beta   90.00
_cell.angle_gamma   90.00
#
_symmetry.space_group_name_H-M   'P 1'
#
loop_
_entity.id
_entity.type
_entity.pdbx_description
1 polymer ?
#
loop_
_entity_poly.entity_id
_entity_poly.type
_entity_poly.pdbx_seq_one_letter_code
_entity_poly.pdbx_strand_id
1 'polypeptide(L)'
;MDFSISRQDKPSIAAEFFARINGILEAENVESDKRVIAELINKYFPDWRRVLNECQRYSAGGKIDTGILAVLTDSNVKELVDFLKKKEFPNVRKWIVQNLDNDTNAILRSVYDSIYESMKPKSIPEAVLIIAKYQYQSAFVADQEINLLAALTEIMCNCEFK
;
A
#
# COMPACT_ATOMS: atom_id res chain seq x y z
N MET A 1 23.69 -19.35 -4.35
CA MET A 1 23.82 -18.14 -5.19
C MET A 1 23.11 -17.03 -4.46
N ASP A 2 23.83 -15.97 -4.09
CA ASP A 2 23.24 -14.80 -3.45
C ASP A 2 22.86 -13.80 -4.56
N PHE A 3 21.57 -13.48 -4.68
CA PHE A 3 21.03 -12.53 -5.65
C PHE A 3 20.77 -11.14 -5.01
N SER A 4 21.45 -10.84 -3.91
CA SER A 4 21.32 -9.55 -3.25
C SER A 4 21.84 -8.42 -4.15
N ILE A 5 21.01 -7.40 -4.36
CA ILE A 5 21.38 -6.21 -5.14
C ILE A 5 22.18 -5.28 -4.23
N SER A 6 23.40 -4.91 -4.63
CA SER A 6 24.19 -3.97 -3.85
C SER A 6 23.57 -2.57 -3.89
N ARG A 7 23.83 -1.76 -2.85
CA ARG A 7 23.35 -0.36 -2.82
C ARG A 7 23.91 0.49 -3.96
N GLN A 8 25.08 0.12 -4.48
CA GLN A 8 25.74 0.85 -5.57
C GLN A 8 25.11 0.54 -6.93
N ASP A 9 24.59 -0.68 -7.14
CA ASP A 9 24.00 -1.12 -8.40
C ASP A 9 22.53 -0.71 -8.55
N LYS A 10 21.86 -0.42 -7.41
CA LYS A 10 20.43 -0.04 -7.39
C LYS A 10 20.08 1.10 -8.38
N PRO A 11 20.80 2.22 -8.45
CA PRO A 11 20.47 3.31 -9.38
C PRO A 11 20.61 2.91 -10.86
N SER A 12 21.64 2.14 -11.19
CA SER A 12 21.89 1.67 -12.57
C SER A 12 20.78 0.73 -13.03
N ILE A 13 20.45 -0.27 -12.21
CA ILE A 13 19.38 -1.25 -12.49
C ILE A 13 18.02 -0.54 -12.59
N ALA A 14 17.73 0.41 -11.70
CA ALA A 14 16.48 1.17 -11.75
C ALA A 14 16.39 2.03 -13.02
N ALA A 15 17.50 2.63 -13.48
CA ALA A 15 17.54 3.42 -14.70
C ALA A 15 17.32 2.57 -15.96
N GLU A 16 17.95 1.40 -16.04
CA GLU A 16 17.73 0.46 -17.14
C GLU A 16 16.28 -0.02 -17.20
N PHE A 17 15.70 -0.34 -16.05
CA PHE A 17 14.31 -0.77 -15.98
C PHE A 17 13.34 0.37 -16.31
N PHE A 18 13.65 1.61 -15.88
CA PHE A 18 12.88 2.80 -16.26
C PHE A 18 12.84 3.00 -17.77
N ALA A 19 14.00 2.89 -18.45
CA ALA A 19 14.08 2.99 -19.91
C ALA A 19 13.24 1.89 -20.59
N ARG A 20 13.30 0.65 -20.09
CA ARG A 20 12.55 -0.47 -20.62
C ARG A 20 11.03 -0.30 -20.46
N ILE A 21 10.56 0.16 -19.28
CA ILE A 21 9.12 0.42 -19.06
C ILE A 21 8.61 1.51 -20.00
N ASN A 22 9.33 2.62 -20.13
CA ASN A 22 8.90 3.68 -21.05
C ASN A 22 8.81 3.17 -22.49
N GLY A 23 9.75 2.35 -22.95
CA GLY A 23 9.67 1.72 -24.27
C GLY A 23 8.47 0.79 -24.44
N ILE A 24 8.07 0.05 -23.40
CA ILE A 24 6.87 -0.80 -23.41
C ILE A 24 5.62 0.09 -23.49
N LEU A 25 5.51 1.13 -22.67
CA LEU A 25 4.35 2.01 -22.64
C LEU A 25 4.17 2.79 -23.96
N GLU A 26 5.27 3.20 -24.57
CA GLU A 26 5.27 3.81 -25.91
C GLU A 26 4.78 2.83 -26.98
N ALA A 27 5.24 1.57 -26.96
CA ALA A 27 4.80 0.54 -27.89
C ALA A 27 3.31 0.18 -27.75
N GLU A 28 2.79 0.25 -26.52
CA GLU A 28 1.37 0.02 -26.20
C GLU A 28 0.50 1.28 -26.38
N ASN A 29 1.05 2.41 -26.83
CA ASN A 29 0.39 3.71 -26.99
C ASN A 29 -0.25 4.24 -25.69
N VAL A 30 0.38 3.99 -24.54
CA VAL A 30 -0.05 4.49 -23.23
C VAL A 30 0.68 5.78 -22.89
N GLU A 31 -0.06 6.87 -22.74
CA GLU A 31 0.50 8.12 -22.22
C GLU A 31 0.94 7.94 -20.77
N SER A 32 2.18 8.29 -20.45
CA SER A 32 2.70 8.16 -19.10
C SER A 32 3.52 9.37 -18.65
N ASP A 33 3.33 9.80 -17.40
CA ASP A 33 4.22 10.76 -16.77
C ASP A 33 5.47 10.03 -16.25
N LYS A 34 6.63 10.44 -16.78
CA LYS A 34 7.93 9.85 -16.42
C LYS A 34 8.24 9.94 -14.93
N ARG A 35 7.72 10.96 -14.22
CA ARG A 35 7.89 11.09 -12.77
C ARG A 35 7.14 10.01 -12.03
N VAL A 36 5.91 9.72 -12.45
CA VAL A 36 5.07 8.65 -11.88
C VAL A 36 5.73 7.29 -12.04
N ILE A 37 6.26 7.00 -13.23
CA ILE A 37 6.97 5.73 -13.48
C ILE A 37 8.21 5.62 -12.59
N ALA A 38 8.99 6.70 -12.43
CA ALA A 38 10.16 6.69 -11.56
C ALA A 38 9.77 6.45 -10.09
N GLU A 39 8.69 7.03 -9.60
CA GLU A 39 8.19 6.82 -8.23
C GLU A 39 7.66 5.40 -8.03
N LEU A 40 6.94 4.82 -8.99
CA LEU A 40 6.51 3.42 -8.95
C LEU A 40 7.71 2.47 -8.86
N ILE A 41 8.75 2.71 -9.66
CA ILE A 41 9.98 1.93 -9.61
C ILE A 41 10.64 2.04 -8.24
N ASN A 42 10.80 3.25 -7.71
CA ASN A 42 11.41 3.45 -6.39
C ASN A 42 10.63 2.78 -5.26
N LYS A 43 9.30 2.81 -5.35
CA LYS A 43 8.40 2.24 -4.33
C LYS A 43 8.45 0.72 -4.29
N TYR A 44 8.45 0.07 -5.46
CA TYR A 44 8.35 -1.39 -5.56
C TYR A 44 9.68 -2.09 -5.85
N PHE A 45 10.79 -1.36 -5.94
CA PHE A 45 12.11 -1.96 -6.13
C PHE A 45 12.42 -3.01 -5.05
N PRO A 46 12.88 -4.24 -5.38
CA PRO A 46 13.25 -4.76 -6.69
C PRO A 46 12.16 -5.56 -7.41
N ASP A 47 10.90 -5.45 -7.03
CA ASP A 47 9.79 -6.22 -7.60
C ASP A 47 9.31 -5.60 -8.94
N TRP A 48 10.03 -5.95 -10.01
CA TRP A 48 9.74 -5.50 -11.38
C TRP A 48 8.37 -5.97 -11.89
N ARG A 49 7.94 -7.16 -11.49
CA ARG A 49 6.62 -7.71 -11.88
C ARG A 49 5.51 -6.84 -11.32
N ARG A 50 5.64 -6.42 -10.08
CA ARG A 50 4.67 -5.55 -9.44
C ARG A 50 4.60 -4.20 -10.13
N VAL A 51 5.73 -3.59 -10.48
CA VAL A 51 5.75 -2.33 -11.25
C VAL A 51 5.01 -2.47 -12.58
N LEU A 52 5.25 -3.56 -13.33
CA LEU A 52 4.56 -3.82 -14.60
C LEU A 52 3.05 -4.02 -14.42
N ASN A 53 2.64 -4.79 -13.41
CA ASN A 53 1.23 -5.01 -13.11
C ASN A 53 0.52 -3.70 -12.73
N GLU A 54 1.17 -2.83 -11.95
CA GLU A 54 0.64 -1.50 -11.63
C GLU A 54 0.52 -0.63 -12.89
N CYS A 55 1.55 -0.60 -13.73
CA CYS A 55 1.47 0.12 -15.01
C CYS A 55 0.31 -0.41 -15.88
N GLN A 56 0.14 -1.75 -15.98
CA GLN A 56 -0.94 -2.37 -16.74
C GLN A 56 -2.32 -2.01 -16.15
N ARG A 57 -2.47 -2.05 -14.83
CA ARG A 57 -3.73 -1.69 -14.16
C ARG A 57 -4.13 -0.25 -14.46
N TYR A 58 -3.18 0.66 -14.40
CA TYR A 58 -3.44 2.07 -14.64
C TYR A 58 -3.58 2.43 -16.12
N SER A 59 -2.94 1.68 -17.02
CA SER A 59 -3.09 1.87 -18.47
C SER A 59 -4.50 1.59 -18.99
N ALA A 60 -5.31 0.83 -18.23
CA ALA A 60 -6.73 0.62 -18.57
C ALA A 60 -7.54 1.92 -18.66
N GLY A 61 -7.10 2.99 -17.99
CA GLY A 61 -7.64 4.36 -18.14
C GLY A 61 -7.05 5.15 -19.30
N GLY A 62 -6.13 4.57 -20.10
CA GLY A 62 -5.48 5.20 -21.26
C GLY A 62 -4.34 6.15 -20.90
N LYS A 63 -4.15 6.50 -19.63
CA LYS A 63 -3.13 7.42 -19.19
C LYS A 63 -2.62 7.11 -17.77
N ILE A 64 -1.32 7.11 -17.62
CA ILE A 64 -0.64 7.00 -16.32
C ILE A 64 -0.20 8.40 -15.88
N ASP A 65 -0.94 9.03 -14.98
CA ASP A 65 -0.67 10.39 -14.50
C ASP A 65 -0.45 10.46 -12.97
N THR A 66 -0.22 11.66 -12.47
CA THR A 66 0.02 11.92 -11.04
C THR A 66 -1.17 11.57 -10.13
N GLY A 67 -2.39 11.42 -10.66
CA GLY A 67 -3.56 10.96 -9.90
C GLY A 67 -3.33 9.57 -9.29
N ILE A 68 -2.48 8.76 -9.92
CA ILE A 68 -2.10 7.43 -9.44
C ILE A 68 -1.28 7.50 -8.15
N LEU A 69 -0.42 8.50 -8.03
CA LEU A 69 0.38 8.71 -6.82
C LEU A 69 -0.49 9.11 -5.62
N ALA A 70 -1.59 9.84 -5.88
CA ALA A 70 -2.56 10.20 -4.86
C ALA A 70 -3.35 8.99 -4.33
N VAL A 71 -3.59 7.98 -5.15
CA VAL A 71 -4.22 6.70 -4.74
C VAL A 71 -3.29 5.89 -3.83
N LEU A 72 -1.99 6.13 -3.91
CA LEU A 72 -0.96 5.43 -3.13
C LEU A 72 -0.54 6.20 -1.86
N THR A 73 -1.08 7.38 -1.59
CA THR A 73 -0.63 8.27 -0.51
C THR A 73 -1.63 8.38 0.65
N ASP A 74 -1.15 8.92 1.74
CA ASP A 74 -1.73 9.12 3.09
C ASP A 74 -3.22 9.53 3.18
N SER A 75 -3.84 10.05 2.11
CA SER A 75 -5.26 10.44 2.11
C SER A 75 -6.20 9.25 2.31
N ASN A 76 -5.90 8.10 1.69
CA ASN A 76 -6.72 6.90 1.82
C ASN A 76 -6.65 6.29 3.24
N VAL A 77 -5.47 6.36 3.86
CA VAL A 77 -5.30 5.87 5.24
C VAL A 77 -5.99 6.80 6.23
N LYS A 78 -5.98 8.12 6.00
CA LYS A 78 -6.71 9.09 6.84
C LYS A 78 -8.22 8.84 6.80
N GLU A 79 -8.78 8.58 5.63
CA GLU A 79 -10.19 8.21 5.48
C GLU A 79 -10.52 6.93 6.26
N LEU A 80 -9.67 5.90 6.16
CA LEU A 80 -9.81 4.66 6.94
C LEU A 80 -9.79 4.95 8.45
N VAL A 81 -8.84 5.76 8.90
CA VAL A 81 -8.74 6.14 10.33
C VAL A 81 -9.97 6.90 10.79
N ASP A 82 -10.55 7.76 9.95
CA ASP A 82 -11.80 8.45 10.26
C ASP A 82 -12.97 7.48 10.40
N PHE A 83 -13.08 6.45 9.56
CA PHE A 83 -14.08 5.40 9.70
C PHE A 83 -13.88 4.58 10.98
N LEU A 84 -12.64 4.25 11.33
CA LEU A 84 -12.33 3.56 12.58
C LEU A 84 -12.72 4.39 13.81
N LYS A 85 -12.42 5.70 13.79
CA LYS A 85 -12.78 6.64 14.85
C LYS A 85 -14.30 6.74 15.03
N LYS A 86 -15.05 6.78 13.94
CA LYS A 86 -16.52 6.83 13.95
C LYS A 86 -17.17 5.49 14.22
N LYS A 87 -16.40 4.40 14.28
CA LYS A 87 -16.87 3.00 14.40
C LYS A 87 -17.83 2.57 13.28
N GLU A 88 -17.58 3.03 12.07
CA GLU A 88 -18.37 2.79 10.87
C GLU A 88 -17.94 1.49 10.17
N PHE A 89 -18.23 0.34 10.76
CA PHE A 89 -17.83 -0.98 10.21
C PHE A 89 -18.18 -1.19 8.73
N PRO A 90 -19.38 -0.80 8.22
CA PRO A 90 -19.70 -0.98 6.79
C PRO A 90 -18.73 -0.22 5.88
N ASN A 91 -18.32 0.99 6.28
CA ASN A 91 -17.40 1.82 5.52
C ASN A 91 -15.97 1.27 5.57
N VAL A 92 -15.54 0.76 6.73
CA VAL A 92 -14.25 0.05 6.87
C VAL A 92 -14.20 -1.15 5.93
N ARG A 93 -15.25 -1.99 5.90
CA ARG A 93 -15.32 -3.14 5.00
C ARG A 93 -15.28 -2.71 3.53
N LYS A 94 -16.07 -1.72 3.14
CA LYS A 94 -16.08 -1.19 1.78
C LYS A 94 -14.72 -0.67 1.36
N TRP A 95 -14.05 0.05 2.24
CA TRP A 95 -12.71 0.58 2.00
C TRP A 95 -11.70 -0.55 1.77
N ILE A 96 -11.74 -1.64 2.58
CA ILE A 96 -10.87 -2.80 2.41
C ILE A 96 -11.07 -3.43 1.04
N VAL A 97 -12.32 -3.71 0.64
CA VAL A 97 -12.63 -4.31 -0.67
C VAL A 97 -12.08 -3.48 -1.83
N GLN A 98 -12.13 -2.15 -1.72
CA GLN A 98 -11.60 -1.23 -2.72
C GLN A 98 -10.06 -1.15 -2.74
N ASN A 99 -9.40 -1.58 -1.66
CA ASN A 99 -7.95 -1.47 -1.50
C ASN A 99 -7.25 -2.85 -1.35
N LEU A 100 -7.94 -3.95 -1.62
CA LEU A 100 -7.38 -5.32 -1.53
C LEU A 100 -6.18 -5.59 -2.44
N ASP A 101 -6.07 -4.84 -3.54
CA ASP A 101 -4.92 -4.92 -4.43
C ASP A 101 -3.61 -4.44 -3.79
N ASN A 102 -3.70 -3.74 -2.65
CA ASN A 102 -2.55 -3.34 -1.87
C ASN A 102 -2.11 -4.47 -0.94
N ASP A 103 -0.81 -4.53 -0.66
CA ASP A 103 -0.27 -5.46 0.33
C ASP A 103 -0.89 -5.17 1.71
N THR A 104 -1.54 -6.17 2.29
CA THR A 104 -2.17 -6.11 3.62
C THR A 104 -1.19 -5.62 4.70
N ASN A 105 0.07 -6.07 4.64
CA ASN A 105 1.09 -5.63 5.58
C ASN A 105 1.47 -4.16 5.38
N ALA A 106 1.44 -3.66 4.14
CA ALA A 106 1.66 -2.25 3.86
C ALA A 106 0.51 -1.39 4.40
N ILE A 107 -0.74 -1.86 4.31
CA ILE A 107 -1.89 -1.18 4.91
C ILE A 107 -1.75 -1.12 6.44
N LEU A 108 -1.46 -2.25 7.09
CA LEU A 108 -1.24 -2.31 8.54
C LEU A 108 -0.06 -1.42 8.98
N ARG A 109 0.99 -1.33 8.17
CA ARG A 109 2.11 -0.43 8.41
C ARG A 109 1.69 1.04 8.34
N SER A 110 0.92 1.41 7.33
CA SER A 110 0.42 2.79 7.19
C SER A 110 -0.53 3.17 8.33
N VAL A 111 -1.37 2.24 8.78
CA VAL A 111 -2.19 2.43 9.99
C VAL A 111 -1.29 2.65 11.22
N TYR A 112 -0.24 1.81 11.41
CA TYR A 112 0.73 1.98 12.49
C TYR A 112 1.37 3.39 12.47
N ASP A 113 1.78 3.87 11.31
CA ASP A 113 2.42 5.19 11.19
C ASP A 113 1.46 6.34 11.55
N SER A 114 0.14 6.14 11.37
CA SER A 114 -0.91 7.13 11.68
C SER A 114 -1.40 7.11 13.14
N ILE A 115 -1.17 6.02 13.91
CA ILE A 115 -1.76 5.85 15.25
C ILE A 115 -1.30 6.90 16.26
N TYR A 116 -0.06 7.36 16.16
CA TYR A 116 0.48 8.38 17.09
C TYR A 116 -0.24 9.72 16.98
N GLU A 117 -0.72 10.07 15.79
CA GLU A 117 -1.48 11.30 15.57
C GLU A 117 -2.95 11.12 15.91
N SER A 118 -3.54 9.97 15.63
CA SER A 118 -4.98 9.72 15.64
C SER A 118 -5.51 9.09 16.93
N MET A 119 -4.67 8.40 17.72
CA MET A 119 -5.09 7.65 18.91
C MET A 119 -4.71 8.33 20.22
N LYS A 120 -5.47 8.02 21.28
CA LYS A 120 -5.11 8.40 22.64
C LYS A 120 -3.86 7.61 23.09
N PRO A 121 -2.92 8.22 23.83
CA PRO A 121 -1.65 7.58 24.23
C PRO A 121 -1.83 6.22 24.94
N LYS A 122 -2.90 6.07 25.71
CA LYS A 122 -3.20 4.82 26.45
C LYS A 122 -3.53 3.64 25.51
N SER A 123 -4.09 3.90 24.33
CA SER A 123 -4.49 2.87 23.38
C SER A 123 -3.41 2.49 22.37
N ILE A 124 -2.32 3.26 22.28
CA ILE A 124 -1.24 3.00 21.34
C ILE A 124 -0.60 1.62 21.55
N PRO A 125 -0.23 1.19 22.80
CA PRO A 125 0.35 -0.13 23.01
C PRO A 125 -0.56 -1.27 22.57
N GLU A 126 -1.87 -1.16 22.83
CA GLU A 126 -2.86 -2.15 22.42
C GLU A 126 -2.95 -2.24 20.90
N ALA A 127 -3.02 -1.11 20.21
CA ALA A 127 -3.02 -1.08 18.75
C ALA A 127 -1.77 -1.73 18.14
N VAL A 128 -0.60 -1.50 18.73
CA VAL A 128 0.66 -2.12 18.28
C VAL A 128 0.63 -3.63 18.43
N LEU A 129 0.12 -4.14 19.55
CA LEU A 129 0.00 -5.59 19.79
C LEU A 129 -0.97 -6.24 18.79
N ILE A 130 -2.11 -5.58 18.52
CA ILE A 130 -3.08 -6.04 17.52
C ILE A 130 -2.42 -6.09 16.13
N ILE A 131 -1.77 -5.02 15.70
CA ILE A 131 -1.11 -4.96 14.40
C ILE A 131 -0.06 -6.07 14.26
N ALA A 132 0.82 -6.24 15.26
CA ALA A 132 1.85 -7.27 15.25
C ALA A 132 1.26 -8.68 15.15
N LYS A 133 0.17 -8.96 15.88
CA LYS A 133 -0.57 -10.24 15.85
C LYS A 133 -1.07 -10.55 14.44
N TYR A 134 -1.74 -9.60 13.79
CA TYR A 134 -2.33 -9.81 12.47
C TYR A 134 -1.30 -9.78 11.34
N GLN A 135 -0.19 -9.05 11.48
CA GLN A 135 0.94 -9.17 10.57
C GLN A 135 1.57 -10.57 10.62
N TYR A 136 1.74 -11.14 11.81
CA TYR A 136 2.21 -12.52 11.93
C TYR A 136 1.23 -13.50 11.29
N GLN A 137 -0.08 -13.35 11.54
CA GLN A 137 -1.10 -14.22 10.98
C GLN A 137 -1.18 -14.11 9.44
N SER A 138 -0.88 -12.95 8.85
CA SER A 138 -0.95 -12.74 7.40
C SER A 138 -0.10 -13.72 6.59
N ALA A 139 0.94 -14.28 7.19
CA ALA A 139 1.78 -15.31 6.54
C ALA A 139 1.09 -16.67 6.39
N PHE A 140 0.02 -16.94 7.15
CA PHE A 140 -0.58 -18.27 7.27
C PHE A 140 -2.06 -18.31 6.91
N VAL A 141 -2.75 -17.16 6.84
CA VAL A 141 -4.18 -17.11 6.55
C VAL A 141 -4.47 -17.37 5.08
N ALA A 142 -5.57 -18.06 4.82
CA ALA A 142 -6.06 -18.31 3.47
C ALA A 142 -6.69 -17.07 2.83
N ASP A 143 -7.29 -16.20 3.65
CA ASP A 143 -8.01 -15.00 3.21
C ASP A 143 -7.46 -13.75 3.89
N GLN A 144 -6.79 -12.92 3.09
CA GLN A 144 -6.17 -11.69 3.55
C GLN A 144 -7.19 -10.59 3.84
N GLU A 145 -8.34 -10.59 3.13
CA GLU A 145 -9.42 -9.63 3.37
C GLU A 145 -10.00 -9.80 4.78
N ILE A 146 -10.32 -11.05 5.13
CA ILE A 146 -10.88 -11.37 6.45
C ILE A 146 -9.85 -11.03 7.55
N ASN A 147 -8.58 -11.34 7.34
CA ASN A 147 -7.53 -11.06 8.29
C ASN A 147 -7.37 -9.55 8.55
N LEU A 148 -7.33 -8.75 7.48
CA LEU A 148 -7.24 -7.30 7.58
C LEU A 148 -8.49 -6.71 8.23
N LEU A 149 -9.68 -7.17 7.84
CA LEU A 149 -10.94 -6.72 8.42
C LEU A 149 -11.00 -7.03 9.92
N ALA A 150 -10.55 -8.21 10.34
CA ALA A 150 -10.49 -8.60 11.74
C ALA A 150 -9.53 -7.71 12.54
N ALA A 151 -8.34 -7.41 12.00
CA ALA A 151 -7.37 -6.50 12.61
C ALA A 151 -7.97 -5.11 12.86
N LEU A 152 -8.58 -4.52 11.82
CA LEU A 152 -9.17 -3.18 11.91
C LEU A 152 -10.39 -3.15 12.82
N THR A 153 -11.17 -4.23 12.85
CA THR A 153 -12.31 -4.36 13.78
C THR A 153 -11.83 -4.45 15.23
N GLU A 154 -10.79 -5.24 15.52
CA GLU A 154 -10.23 -5.36 16.87
C GLU A 154 -9.67 -4.01 17.33
N ILE A 155 -8.99 -3.26 16.46
CA ILE A 155 -8.53 -1.87 16.74
C ILE A 155 -9.73 -0.95 17.03
N MET A 156 -10.78 -1.01 16.20
CA MET A 156 -11.98 -0.19 16.36
C MET A 156 -12.72 -0.45 17.69
N CYS A 157 -12.70 -1.70 18.16
CA CYS A 157 -13.38 -2.08 19.40
C CYS A 157 -12.57 -1.74 20.65
N ASN A 158 -11.25 -1.98 20.62
CA ASN A 158 -10.40 -1.96 21.80
C ASN A 158 -9.62 -0.64 21.97
N CYS A 159 -9.49 0.16 20.91
CA CYS A 159 -8.70 1.38 20.94
C CYS A 159 -9.57 2.64 20.94
N GLU A 160 -9.10 3.67 21.67
CA GLU A 160 -9.73 4.97 21.71
C GLU A 160 -8.96 5.96 20.82
N PHE A 161 -9.70 6.64 19.96
CA PHE A 161 -9.20 7.70 19.09
C PHE A 161 -9.34 9.08 19.76
N LYS A 162 -8.55 10.04 19.28
CA LYS A 162 -8.62 11.45 19.71
C LYS A 162 -9.86 12.16 19.17
#